data_b73d22a6ac3a7f17ceb64ba0d536ab31
#
_entry.id   b73d22a6ac3a7f17ceb64ba0d536ab31
#
_cell.length_a   1.000
_cell.length_b   1.000
_cell.length_c   1.000
_cell.angle_alpha   90.00
_cell.angle_beta   90.00
_cell.angle_gamma   90.00
#
_symmetry.space_group_name_H-M   'P 1'
#
loop_
_entity.id
_entity.type
_entity.pdbx_description
1 polymer ?
#
loop_
_entity_poly.entity_id
_entity_poly.type
_entity_poly.pdbx_seq_one_letter_code
_entity_poly.pdbx_strand_id
1 'polypeptide(L)'
;MNENNEHNEIIKAAEQGDAIGQYNLGAMYDYGDNLEQSDEAAEKWYTLAAEQGNADAQYSLGVMNDEEQGVLKNNKTAVNWYTLAADQGHCDAQFNLAIMYFQGD
;
A
#
# COMPACT_ATOMS: atom_id res chain seq x y z
N MET A 1 26.46 3.55 5.61
CA MET A 1 26.48 3.34 5.83
C MET A 1 25.64 2.93 6.42
N ASN A 2 24.84 2.98 6.14
CA ASN A 2 24.08 2.45 7.11
C ASN A 2 22.64 2.62 6.80
N GLU A 3 21.79 2.10 7.66
CA GLU A 3 20.35 2.12 7.46
C GLU A 3 19.83 3.53 7.30
N ASN A 4 20.42 4.49 8.02
CA ASN A 4 19.94 5.85 7.94
C ASN A 4 20.07 6.42 6.54
N ASN A 5 21.12 6.07 5.83
CA ASN A 5 21.29 6.54 4.47
C ASN A 5 20.24 5.96 3.54
N GLU A 6 19.95 4.67 3.72
CA GLU A 6 18.95 4.03 2.87
C GLU A 6 17.58 4.63 3.13
N HIS A 7 17.22 4.83 4.40
CA HIS A 7 15.92 5.39 4.72
C HIS A 7 15.80 6.82 4.23
N ASN A 8 16.87 7.59 4.35
CA ASN A 8 16.85 8.97 3.87
C ASN A 8 16.67 9.01 2.35
N GLU A 9 17.26 8.06 1.64
CA GLU A 9 17.11 8.02 0.20
C GLU A 9 15.70 7.65 -0.21
N ILE A 10 15.06 6.75 0.55
CA ILE A 10 13.68 6.39 0.30
C ILE A 10 12.77 7.60 0.50
N ILE A 11 12.97 8.31 1.60
CA ILE A 11 12.16 9.49 1.89
C ILE A 11 12.33 10.52 0.79
N LYS A 12 13.57 10.76 0.36
CA LYS A 12 13.86 11.73 -0.66
C LYS A 12 13.19 11.35 -1.99
N ALA A 13 13.29 10.07 -2.37
CA ALA A 13 12.68 9.62 -3.60
C ALA A 13 11.17 9.79 -3.54
N ALA A 14 10.57 9.44 -2.41
CA ALA A 14 9.13 9.57 -2.24
C ALA A 14 8.69 11.02 -2.38
N GLU A 15 9.45 11.93 -1.78
CA GLU A 15 9.13 13.36 -1.83
C GLU A 15 9.29 13.91 -3.23
N GLN A 16 10.12 13.28 -4.04
CA GLN A 16 10.33 13.69 -5.42
C GLN A 16 9.31 13.08 -6.37
N GLY A 17 8.40 12.27 -5.87
CA GLY A 17 7.32 11.71 -6.67
C GLY A 17 7.55 10.32 -7.21
N ASP A 18 8.61 9.66 -6.77
CA ASP A 18 8.91 8.31 -7.24
C ASP A 18 7.95 7.30 -6.60
N ALA A 19 7.20 6.58 -7.43
CA ALA A 19 6.18 5.67 -6.93
C ALA A 19 6.77 4.55 -6.07
N ILE A 20 7.93 4.02 -6.46
CA ILE A 20 8.55 2.96 -5.66
C ILE A 20 9.00 3.51 -4.31
N GLY A 21 9.56 4.73 -4.32
CA GLY A 21 9.92 5.38 -3.07
C GLY A 21 8.73 5.64 -2.18
N GLN A 22 7.62 6.07 -2.78
CA GLN A 22 6.39 6.32 -2.03
C GLN A 22 5.85 5.03 -1.42
N TYR A 23 5.84 3.94 -2.18
CA TYR A 23 5.41 2.66 -1.64
C TYR A 23 6.31 2.24 -0.48
N ASN A 24 7.64 2.36 -0.66
CA ASN A 24 8.58 1.98 0.39
C ASN A 24 8.40 2.83 1.63
N LEU A 25 8.16 4.13 1.46
CA LEU A 25 7.94 5.01 2.61
C LEU A 25 6.63 4.64 3.31
N GLY A 26 5.60 4.33 2.54
CA GLY A 26 4.35 3.86 3.12
C GLY A 26 4.56 2.61 3.97
N ALA A 27 5.38 1.67 3.46
CA ALA A 27 5.67 0.45 4.20
C ALA A 27 6.44 0.73 5.48
N MET A 28 7.36 1.71 5.45
CA MET A 28 8.08 2.10 6.65
C MET A 28 7.15 2.58 7.74
N TYR A 29 6.16 3.40 7.38
CA TYR A 29 5.17 3.85 8.35
C TYR A 29 4.26 2.72 8.79
N ASP A 30 3.91 1.83 7.86
CA ASP A 30 3.00 0.73 8.16
C ASP A 30 3.59 -0.21 9.20
N TYR A 31 4.89 -0.48 9.10
CA TYR A 31 5.57 -1.40 10.01
C TYR A 31 6.34 -0.72 11.12
N GLY A 32 6.44 0.60 11.09
CA GLY A 32 7.22 1.31 12.10
C GLY A 32 8.71 1.13 11.93
N ASP A 33 9.18 1.00 10.70
CA ASP A 33 10.59 0.74 10.40
C ASP A 33 11.34 2.07 10.31
N ASN A 34 12.10 2.39 11.34
CA ASN A 34 12.87 3.64 11.46
C ASN A 34 12.01 4.88 11.56
N LEU A 35 10.71 4.74 11.55
CA LEU A 35 9.77 5.83 11.76
C LEU A 35 8.71 5.33 12.71
N GLU A 36 8.08 6.25 13.42
CA GLU A 36 6.99 5.86 14.30
C GLU A 36 5.85 5.32 13.46
N GLN A 37 5.34 4.16 13.83
CA GLN A 37 4.27 3.53 13.07
C GLN A 37 3.05 4.43 12.98
N SER A 38 2.48 4.54 11.79
CA SER A 38 1.31 5.38 11.57
C SER A 38 0.53 4.85 10.38
N ASP A 39 -0.66 4.33 10.66
CA ASP A 39 -1.53 3.83 9.58
C ASP A 39 -1.96 4.97 8.67
N GLU A 40 -2.19 6.14 9.24
CA GLU A 40 -2.61 7.28 8.43
C GLU A 40 -1.53 7.72 7.46
N ALA A 41 -0.29 7.78 7.94
CA ALA A 41 0.82 8.15 7.07
C ALA A 41 1.06 7.09 6.01
N ALA A 42 0.95 5.82 6.41
CA ALA A 42 1.11 4.73 5.45
C ALA A 42 0.08 4.83 4.35
N GLU A 43 -1.17 5.08 4.71
CA GLU A 43 -2.22 5.21 3.71
C GLU A 43 -1.94 6.33 2.75
N LYS A 44 -1.48 7.46 3.27
CA LYS A 44 -1.18 8.61 2.43
C LYS A 44 -0.14 8.26 1.36
N TRP A 45 0.99 7.66 1.79
CA TRP A 45 2.06 7.35 0.86
C TRP A 45 1.69 6.22 -0.09
N TYR A 46 0.99 5.20 0.41
CA TYR A 46 0.51 4.14 -0.46
C TYR A 46 -0.43 4.69 -1.53
N THR A 47 -1.30 5.63 -1.15
CA THR A 47 -2.25 6.21 -2.10
C THR A 47 -1.52 6.93 -3.23
N LEU A 48 -0.49 7.70 -2.89
CA LEU A 48 0.28 8.40 -3.91
C LEU A 48 0.93 7.41 -4.89
N ALA A 49 1.50 6.33 -4.36
CA ALA A 49 2.14 5.33 -5.21
C ALA A 49 1.09 4.59 -6.04
N ALA A 50 -0.03 4.25 -5.42
CA ALA A 50 -1.08 3.48 -6.09
C ALA A 50 -1.69 4.28 -7.24
N GLU A 51 -1.83 5.59 -7.06
CA GLU A 51 -2.38 6.44 -8.11
C GLU A 51 -1.45 6.52 -9.31
N GLN A 52 -0.19 6.24 -9.12
CA GLN A 52 0.76 6.16 -10.22
C GLN A 52 0.80 4.77 -10.85
N GLY A 53 0.02 3.83 -10.33
CA GLY A 53 -0.06 2.50 -10.89
C GLY A 53 0.78 1.45 -10.19
N ASN A 54 1.36 1.77 -9.02
CA ASN A 54 2.18 0.80 -8.30
C ASN A 54 1.28 -0.30 -7.74
N ALA A 55 1.45 -1.53 -8.25
CA ALA A 55 0.57 -2.64 -7.91
C ALA A 55 0.69 -3.05 -6.44
N ASP A 56 1.91 -3.01 -5.89
CA ASP A 56 2.10 -3.37 -4.48
C ASP A 56 1.37 -2.38 -3.57
N ALA A 57 1.41 -1.10 -3.92
CA ALA A 57 0.70 -0.09 -3.13
C ALA A 57 -0.81 -0.27 -3.25
N GLN A 58 -1.29 -0.60 -4.44
CA GLN A 58 -2.71 -0.87 -4.64
C GLN A 58 -3.15 -2.05 -3.78
N TYR A 59 -2.34 -3.11 -3.77
CA TYR A 59 -2.63 -4.26 -2.92
C TYR A 59 -2.65 -3.86 -1.44
N SER A 60 -1.66 -3.09 -1.01
CA SER A 60 -1.58 -2.66 0.39
C SER A 60 -2.82 -1.86 0.81
N LEU A 61 -3.29 -0.97 -0.08
CA LEU A 61 -4.52 -0.22 0.21
C LEU A 61 -5.72 -1.13 0.28
N GLY A 62 -5.75 -2.16 -0.57
CA GLY A 62 -6.82 -3.14 -0.49
C GLY A 62 -6.85 -3.82 0.86
N VAL A 63 -5.68 -4.22 1.35
CA VAL A 63 -5.57 -4.88 2.65
C VAL A 63 -6.02 -3.95 3.76
N MET A 64 -5.61 -2.68 3.72
CA MET A 64 -5.99 -1.74 4.78
C MET A 64 -7.50 -1.56 4.85
N ASN A 65 -8.16 -1.48 3.71
CA ASN A 65 -9.62 -1.34 3.70
C ASN A 65 -10.32 -2.63 4.07
N ASP A 66 -9.71 -3.77 3.77
CA ASP A 66 -10.28 -5.06 4.06
C ASP A 66 -10.15 -5.40 5.55
N GLU A 67 -9.04 -5.03 6.16
CA GLU A 67 -8.73 -5.42 7.54
C GLU A 67 -8.94 -4.32 8.56
N GLU A 68 -9.43 -3.17 8.14
CA GLU A 68 -9.70 -2.06 9.07
C GLU A 68 -8.46 -1.60 9.82
N GLN A 69 -7.34 -1.56 9.12
CA GLN A 69 -6.08 -1.23 9.78
C GLN A 69 -6.00 0.25 10.15
N GLY A 70 -5.81 1.13 9.22
CA GLY A 70 -5.64 2.55 9.48
C GLY A 70 -6.78 3.41 8.99
N VAL A 71 -7.71 2.82 8.28
CA VAL A 71 -8.84 3.52 7.70
C VAL A 71 -10.07 2.69 7.96
N LEU A 72 -11.22 3.27 7.75
CA LEU A 72 -12.47 2.53 7.91
C LEU A 72 -12.51 1.41 6.88
N LYS A 73 -12.89 0.24 7.35
CA LYS A 73 -13.07 -0.89 6.48
C LYS A 73 -14.10 -0.56 5.41
N ASN A 74 -13.76 -0.85 4.17
CA ASN A 74 -14.66 -0.58 3.05
C ASN A 74 -14.40 -1.63 1.97
N ASN A 75 -15.23 -2.67 1.98
CA ASN A 75 -15.02 -3.79 1.06
C ASN A 75 -15.09 -3.35 -0.40
N LYS A 76 -15.94 -2.39 -0.71
CA LYS A 76 -16.03 -1.91 -2.08
C LYS A 76 -14.72 -1.26 -2.52
N THR A 77 -14.15 -0.43 -1.65
CA THR A 77 -12.87 0.19 -1.94
C THR A 77 -11.76 -0.85 -2.02
N ALA A 78 -11.80 -1.84 -1.13
CA ALA A 78 -10.81 -2.91 -1.16
C ALA A 78 -10.87 -3.67 -2.48
N VAL A 79 -12.08 -3.99 -2.96
CA VAL A 79 -12.25 -4.67 -4.23
C VAL A 79 -11.68 -3.84 -5.36
N ASN A 80 -11.91 -2.53 -5.34
CA ASN A 80 -11.39 -1.65 -6.38
C ASN A 80 -9.88 -1.68 -6.44
N TRP A 81 -9.22 -1.56 -5.27
CA TRP A 81 -7.76 -1.57 -5.25
C TRP A 81 -7.21 -2.93 -5.62
N TYR A 82 -7.80 -4.01 -5.10
CA TYR A 82 -7.37 -5.35 -5.45
C TYR A 82 -7.52 -5.61 -6.95
N THR A 83 -8.61 -5.11 -7.54
CA THR A 83 -8.83 -5.31 -8.97
C THR A 83 -7.72 -4.65 -9.80
N LEU A 84 -7.35 -3.42 -9.43
CA LEU A 84 -6.29 -2.72 -10.15
C LEU A 84 -4.97 -3.48 -10.05
N ALA A 85 -4.63 -3.95 -8.86
CA ALA A 85 -3.40 -4.70 -8.67
C ALA A 85 -3.46 -6.04 -9.39
N ALA A 86 -4.60 -6.73 -9.29
CA ALA A 86 -4.76 -8.04 -9.92
C ALA A 86 -4.65 -7.93 -11.44
N ASP A 87 -5.17 -6.86 -12.01
CA ASP A 87 -5.07 -6.65 -13.46
C ASP A 87 -3.63 -6.52 -13.93
N GLN A 88 -2.73 -6.13 -13.02
CA GLN A 88 -1.31 -6.05 -13.34
C GLN A 88 -0.58 -7.36 -13.06
N GLY A 89 -1.30 -8.40 -12.62
CA GLY A 89 -0.68 -9.69 -12.35
C GLY A 89 -0.23 -9.88 -10.92
N HIS A 90 -0.69 -9.04 -10.00
CA HIS A 90 -0.32 -9.16 -8.59
C HIS A 90 -1.01 -10.38 -7.99
N CYS A 91 -0.26 -11.43 -7.71
CA CYS A 91 -0.83 -12.72 -7.31
C CYS A 91 -1.61 -12.65 -6.01
N ASP A 92 -1.08 -11.96 -5.02
CA ASP A 92 -1.75 -11.86 -3.73
C ASP A 92 -3.06 -11.11 -3.86
N ALA A 93 -3.09 -10.07 -4.70
CA ALA A 93 -4.33 -9.33 -4.94
C ALA A 93 -5.36 -10.21 -5.64
N GLN A 94 -4.92 -11.02 -6.60
CA GLN A 94 -5.81 -11.94 -7.29
C GLN A 94 -6.43 -12.93 -6.31
N PHE A 95 -5.61 -13.44 -5.40
CA PHE A 95 -6.07 -14.40 -4.40
C PHE A 95 -7.09 -13.76 -3.46
N ASN A 96 -6.77 -12.56 -2.96
CA ASN A 96 -7.67 -11.89 -2.03
C ASN A 96 -8.97 -11.48 -2.70
N LEU A 97 -8.89 -11.05 -3.96
CA LEU A 97 -10.07 -10.67 -4.71
C LEU A 97 -11.00 -11.89 -4.90
N ALA A 98 -10.40 -13.04 -5.20
CA ALA A 98 -11.18 -14.25 -5.37
C ALA A 98 -11.90 -14.63 -4.09
N ILE A 99 -11.21 -14.49 -2.95
CA ILE A 99 -11.83 -14.79 -1.66
C ILE A 99 -13.02 -13.88 -1.41
N MET A 100 -12.88 -12.59 -1.70
CA MET A 100 -13.96 -11.64 -1.48
C MET A 100 -15.18 -11.98 -2.33
N TYR A 101 -14.98 -12.34 -3.60
CA TYR A 101 -16.08 -12.73 -4.45
C TYR A 101 -16.72 -14.01 -3.96
N PHE A 102 -15.90 -14.94 -3.51
CA PHE A 102 -16.41 -16.22 -3.01
C PHE A 102 -17.28 -16.03 -1.78
N GLN A 103 -16.93 -15.05 -0.95
CA GLN A 103 -17.69 -14.75 0.26
C GLN A 103 -18.95 -13.93 -0.03
N GLY A 104 -19.10 -13.46 -1.26
CA GLY A 104 -20.29 -12.71 -1.63
C GLY A 104 -20.23 -11.25 -1.24
N ASP A 105 -19.07 -10.74 -0.98
CA ASP A 105 -18.89 -9.30 -0.65
C ASP A 105 -18.36 -8.50 -1.85
#